data_f715a45d6cf10570db93ad7aa4263e19
#
_entry.id   f715a45d6cf10570db93ad7aa4263e19
#
_cell.length_a   1.000
_cell.length_b   1.000
_cell.length_c   1.000
_cell.angle_alpha   90.00
_cell.angle_beta   90.00
_cell.angle_gamma   90.00
#
_symmetry.space_group_name_H-M   'P 1'
#
loop_
_entity.id
_entity.type
_entity.pdbx_description
1 polymer ?
#
loop_
_entity_poly.entity_id
_entity_poly.type
_entity_poly.pdbx_seq_one_letter_code
_entity_poly.pdbx_strand_id
1 'polypeptide(L)'
;MKKKLILMAVLAAAVFTSQADEGRLLRFPGTNGSEVAFSYAGDIYTVPISGGTARKLTSHKGYEAFARYSPDGRTIAFTGQYDGNTEVYVMPAEGGEPKRITFTASNPRDDWGDRMGPNNIVMTWSPDGKGVIYRNRISDSFDGKLWCAPIDGGMAQALPLPEGGFCSYSPDGTKMAYNRVFREFRTWKYYRGGMADDIWIYDTQAQTVTNVTNNIAQDIDPMWIGDEIYFMSDRDGRMNIFVYNTSTGATHKVTDFTE
;
A
#
# COMPACT_ATOMS: atom_id res chain seq x y z
N MET A 1 7.94 61.10 9.49
CA MET A 1 7.25 60.19 8.60
C MET A 1 8.12 59.13 7.93
N LYS A 2 9.33 59.46 7.45
CA LYS A 2 10.22 58.48 6.76
C LYS A 2 10.68 57.27 7.63
N LYS A 3 10.88 57.45 8.95
CA LYS A 3 11.31 56.35 9.87
C LYS A 3 10.20 55.31 10.13
N LYS A 4 8.92 55.69 10.09
CA LYS A 4 7.79 54.75 10.26
C LYS A 4 7.55 53.89 8.99
N LEU A 5 7.85 54.43 7.81
CA LEU A 5 7.76 53.71 6.54
C LEU A 5 8.82 52.61 6.43
N ILE A 6 10.03 52.85 6.92
CA ILE A 6 11.13 51.86 6.92
C ILE A 6 10.84 50.72 7.89
N LEU A 7 10.22 51.01 9.05
CA LEU A 7 9.83 49.96 10.00
C LEU A 7 8.70 49.04 9.45
N MET A 8 7.77 49.59 8.69
CA MET A 8 6.72 48.83 8.03
C MET A 8 7.26 47.96 6.87
N ALA A 9 8.26 48.45 6.13
CA ALA A 9 8.90 47.67 5.06
C ALA A 9 9.75 46.51 5.60
N VAL A 10 10.36 46.65 6.78
CA VAL A 10 11.10 45.56 7.43
C VAL A 10 10.15 44.49 8.02
N LEU A 11 8.96 44.86 8.51
CA LEU A 11 7.96 43.90 8.97
C LEU A 11 7.31 43.12 7.79
N ALA A 12 7.21 43.74 6.61
CA ALA A 12 6.65 43.06 5.42
C ALA A 12 7.64 42.07 4.75
N ALA A 13 8.93 42.16 5.06
CA ALA A 13 9.97 41.27 4.54
C ALA A 13 10.23 40.02 5.42
N ALA A 14 9.58 39.91 6.56
CA ALA A 14 9.53 38.67 7.31
C ALA A 14 8.50 37.72 6.66
N VAL A 15 8.75 37.33 5.42
CA VAL A 15 8.17 36.13 4.85
C VAL A 15 8.72 34.99 5.71
N PHE A 16 7.93 34.50 6.64
CA PHE A 16 8.20 33.25 7.31
C PHE A 16 8.22 32.19 6.19
N THR A 17 9.40 31.88 5.69
CA THR A 17 9.59 30.60 5.03
C THR A 17 9.40 29.57 6.15
N SER A 18 8.15 29.15 6.36
CA SER A 18 7.87 27.92 7.07
C SER A 18 8.52 26.82 6.23
N GLN A 19 9.75 26.51 6.54
CA GLN A 19 10.37 25.31 6.04
C GLN A 19 9.63 24.19 6.78
N ALA A 20 8.71 23.54 6.07
CA ALA A 20 8.08 22.36 6.61
C ALA A 20 9.20 21.35 6.89
N ASP A 21 9.29 20.89 8.13
CA ASP A 21 10.19 19.80 8.47
C ASP A 21 9.82 18.58 7.62
N GLU A 22 10.84 17.84 7.19
CA GLU A 22 10.64 16.60 6.44
C GLU A 22 9.73 15.66 7.22
N GLY A 23 8.60 15.27 6.61
CA GLY A 23 7.67 14.32 7.20
C GLY A 23 8.35 12.95 7.31
N ARG A 24 8.56 12.49 8.55
CA ARG A 24 9.12 11.17 8.83
C ARG A 24 8.01 10.22 9.26
N LEU A 25 8.27 8.90 9.17
CA LEU A 25 7.35 7.84 9.56
C LEU A 25 6.05 7.79 8.70
N LEU A 26 6.10 8.30 7.48
CA LEU A 26 5.04 8.10 6.51
C LEU A 26 5.07 6.64 6.03
N ARG A 27 3.90 5.99 5.95
CA ARG A 27 3.81 4.57 5.61
C ARG A 27 2.74 4.28 4.57
N PHE A 28 2.90 3.18 3.84
CA PHE A 28 1.91 2.60 2.95
C PHE A 28 1.39 3.56 1.87
N PRO A 29 2.27 4.13 1.04
CA PRO A 29 1.86 5.08 0.02
C PRO A 29 0.99 4.41 -1.05
N GLY A 30 0.04 5.17 -1.57
CA GLY A 30 -0.76 4.84 -2.75
C GLY A 30 -0.97 6.09 -3.57
N THR A 31 -1.05 6.00 -4.89
CA THR A 31 -1.22 7.17 -5.76
C THR A 31 -2.25 6.92 -6.84
N ASN A 32 -2.92 8.00 -7.26
CA ASN A 32 -3.75 8.05 -8.46
C ASN A 32 -3.07 8.84 -9.61
N GLY A 33 -1.77 9.15 -9.46
CA GLY A 33 -0.99 9.94 -10.43
C GLY A 33 -1.05 11.45 -10.22
N SER A 34 -1.98 11.96 -9.42
CA SER A 34 -2.08 13.39 -9.06
C SER A 34 -1.84 13.65 -7.57
N GLU A 35 -2.21 12.70 -6.73
CA GLU A 35 -2.04 12.74 -5.28
C GLU A 35 -1.40 11.45 -4.77
N VAL A 36 -0.76 11.55 -3.61
CA VAL A 36 -0.28 10.42 -2.83
C VAL A 36 -1.11 10.35 -1.55
N ALA A 37 -1.76 9.20 -1.30
CA ALA A 37 -2.34 8.86 -0.02
C ALA A 37 -1.32 8.08 0.80
N PHE A 38 -1.28 8.31 2.10
CA PHE A 38 -0.36 7.61 3.02
C PHE A 38 -0.93 7.58 4.42
N SER A 39 -0.40 6.68 5.24
CA SER A 39 -0.74 6.59 6.66
C SER A 39 0.27 7.34 7.51
N TYR A 40 -0.22 8.14 8.45
CA TYR A 40 0.59 8.83 9.45
C TYR A 40 -0.18 8.92 10.78
N ALA A 41 0.48 8.53 11.87
CA ALA A 41 -0.06 8.56 13.22
C ALA A 41 -1.45 7.88 13.40
N GLY A 42 -1.73 6.85 12.61
CA GLY A 42 -2.97 6.07 12.69
C GLY A 42 -4.08 6.55 11.76
N ASP A 43 -3.88 7.64 11.02
CA ASP A 43 -4.86 8.20 10.10
C ASP A 43 -4.35 8.21 8.65
N ILE A 44 -5.26 8.42 7.70
CA ILE A 44 -4.97 8.58 6.28
C ILE A 44 -4.88 10.05 5.92
N TYR A 45 -3.83 10.39 5.20
CA TYR A 45 -3.56 11.71 4.64
C TYR A 45 -3.40 11.64 3.13
N THR A 46 -3.62 12.75 2.44
CA THR A 46 -3.28 12.94 1.03
C THR A 46 -2.44 14.19 0.84
N VAL A 47 -1.58 14.18 -0.18
CA VAL A 47 -0.77 15.32 -0.60
C VAL A 47 -0.64 15.30 -2.12
N PRO A 48 -0.66 16.45 -2.81
CA PRO A 48 -0.38 16.51 -4.24
C PRO A 48 0.99 15.91 -4.57
N ILE A 49 1.12 15.24 -5.72
CA ILE A 49 2.41 14.66 -6.16
C ILE A 49 3.51 15.72 -6.32
N SER A 50 3.13 16.98 -6.55
CA SER A 50 4.04 18.13 -6.56
C SER A 50 4.53 18.57 -5.18
N GLY A 51 4.07 17.89 -4.11
CA GLY A 51 4.33 18.28 -2.73
C GLY A 51 3.37 19.36 -2.23
N GLY A 52 3.60 19.81 -0.99
CA GLY A 52 2.79 20.82 -0.33
C GLY A 52 2.29 20.36 1.03
N THR A 53 1.20 20.96 1.51
CA THR A 53 0.58 20.60 2.78
C THR A 53 -0.29 19.35 2.64
N ALA A 54 -0.01 18.35 3.45
CA ALA A 54 -0.84 17.16 3.51
C ALA A 54 -2.20 17.45 4.15
N ARG A 55 -3.26 16.90 3.58
CA ARG A 55 -4.63 16.99 4.07
C ARG A 55 -5.00 15.68 4.78
N LYS A 56 -5.47 15.78 6.00
CA LYS A 56 -5.99 14.64 6.76
C LYS A 56 -7.35 14.22 6.21
N LEU A 57 -7.53 12.94 5.87
CA LEU A 57 -8.79 12.40 5.35
C LEU A 57 -9.64 11.73 6.44
N THR A 58 -8.99 11.05 7.39
CA THR A 58 -9.67 10.31 8.45
C THR A 58 -9.27 10.85 9.83
N SER A 59 -10.10 10.62 10.84
CA SER A 59 -9.85 11.13 12.20
C SER A 59 -10.50 10.25 13.28
N HIS A 60 -10.67 8.97 13.03
CA HIS A 60 -11.22 8.04 14.01
C HIS A 60 -10.17 7.68 15.08
N LYS A 61 -10.63 7.13 16.23
CA LYS A 61 -9.73 6.67 17.30
C LYS A 61 -8.99 5.38 16.98
N GLY A 62 -9.54 4.54 16.10
CA GLY A 62 -8.89 3.34 15.58
C GLY A 62 -7.86 3.69 14.51
N TYR A 63 -7.05 2.71 14.13
CA TYR A 63 -6.06 2.88 13.08
C TYR A 63 -6.68 2.74 11.70
N GLU A 64 -6.21 3.58 10.76
CA GLU A 64 -6.47 3.48 9.33
C GLU A 64 -5.14 3.41 8.57
N ALA A 65 -5.05 2.48 7.63
CA ALA A 65 -3.85 2.34 6.80
C ALA A 65 -4.11 1.60 5.49
N PHE A 66 -3.06 1.44 4.68
CA PHE A 66 -3.08 0.75 3.41
C PHE A 66 -4.06 1.35 2.41
N ALA A 67 -4.10 2.69 2.35
CA ALA A 67 -4.94 3.41 1.40
C ALA A 67 -4.56 3.09 -0.04
N ARG A 68 -5.54 2.74 -0.87
CA ARG A 68 -5.38 2.46 -2.30
C ARG A 68 -6.48 3.15 -3.09
N TYR A 69 -6.09 3.94 -4.09
CA TYR A 69 -7.04 4.56 -5.01
C TYR A 69 -7.64 3.52 -5.94
N SER A 70 -8.93 3.67 -6.25
CA SER A 70 -9.58 2.94 -7.33
C SER A 70 -8.95 3.26 -8.69
N PRO A 71 -9.12 2.40 -9.70
CA PRO A 71 -8.55 2.64 -11.04
C PRO A 71 -8.96 3.98 -11.67
N ASP A 72 -10.14 4.49 -11.34
CA ASP A 72 -10.62 5.81 -11.79
C ASP A 72 -10.17 6.98 -10.89
N GLY A 73 -9.45 6.69 -9.79
CA GLY A 73 -8.93 7.66 -8.85
C GLY A 73 -9.96 8.34 -7.95
N ARG A 74 -11.24 7.95 -8.01
CA ARG A 74 -12.34 8.66 -7.31
C ARG A 74 -12.66 8.10 -5.93
N THR A 75 -12.23 6.89 -5.64
CA THR A 75 -12.50 6.19 -4.39
C THR A 75 -11.18 5.72 -3.76
N ILE A 76 -11.12 5.73 -2.45
CA ILE A 76 -10.02 5.14 -1.67
C ILE A 76 -10.57 3.94 -0.91
N ALA A 77 -9.92 2.79 -1.05
CA ALA A 77 -10.08 1.64 -0.17
C ALA A 77 -8.97 1.64 0.89
N PHE A 78 -9.29 1.27 2.10
CA PHE A 78 -8.33 1.22 3.20
C PHE A 78 -8.72 0.20 4.27
N THR A 79 -7.77 -0.20 5.09
CA THR A 79 -8.00 -0.99 6.31
C THR A 79 -8.29 -0.05 7.46
N GLY A 80 -9.41 -0.24 8.16
CA GLY A 80 -9.82 0.58 9.29
C GLY A 80 -10.27 -0.26 10.49
N GLN A 81 -10.14 0.32 11.69
CA GLN A 81 -10.51 -0.30 12.96
C GLN A 81 -11.59 0.54 13.66
N TYR A 82 -12.80 0.58 13.10
CA TYR A 82 -13.88 1.40 13.65
C TYR A 82 -14.73 0.68 14.71
N ASP A 83 -14.95 -0.62 14.54
CA ASP A 83 -15.86 -1.41 15.37
C ASP A 83 -15.12 -2.47 16.24
N GLY A 84 -13.83 -2.23 16.52
CA GLY A 84 -13.01 -3.09 17.38
C GLY A 84 -12.18 -4.13 16.63
N ASN A 85 -12.59 -4.61 15.47
CA ASN A 85 -11.82 -5.45 14.55
C ASN A 85 -11.39 -4.65 13.32
N THR A 86 -10.40 -5.15 12.59
CA THR A 86 -9.95 -4.52 11.35
C THR A 86 -10.77 -5.02 10.17
N GLU A 87 -11.24 -4.08 9.34
CA GLU A 87 -12.06 -4.37 8.18
C GLU A 87 -11.67 -3.49 7.00
N VAL A 88 -12.18 -3.84 5.82
CA VAL A 88 -12.00 -3.05 4.61
C VAL A 88 -13.11 -2.01 4.50
N TYR A 89 -12.71 -0.78 4.26
CA TYR A 89 -13.59 0.37 4.05
C TYR A 89 -13.30 1.02 2.71
N VAL A 90 -14.31 1.68 2.16
CA VAL A 90 -14.18 2.54 0.98
C VAL A 90 -14.78 3.90 1.29
N MET A 91 -14.20 4.97 0.72
CA MET A 91 -14.72 6.33 0.83
C MET A 91 -14.36 7.14 -0.43
N PRO A 92 -15.03 8.27 -0.73
CA PRO A 92 -14.60 9.17 -1.78
C PRO A 92 -13.14 9.62 -1.58
N ALA A 93 -12.38 9.78 -2.67
CA ALA A 93 -10.98 10.21 -2.60
C ALA A 93 -10.80 11.60 -1.99
N GLU A 94 -11.83 12.44 -2.10
CA GLU A 94 -11.88 13.77 -1.49
C GLU A 94 -12.15 13.74 0.02
N GLY A 95 -12.41 12.56 0.59
CA GLY A 95 -12.85 12.34 1.97
C GLY A 95 -14.38 12.21 2.07
N GLY A 96 -14.87 11.80 3.22
CA GLY A 96 -16.29 11.58 3.48
C GLY A 96 -16.51 10.43 4.45
N GLU A 97 -17.75 9.97 4.55
CA GLU A 97 -18.14 8.87 5.43
C GLU A 97 -17.60 7.54 4.89
N PRO A 98 -16.77 6.80 5.64
CA PRO A 98 -16.30 5.48 5.24
C PRO A 98 -17.42 4.44 5.25
N LYS A 99 -17.54 3.69 4.16
CA LYS A 99 -18.46 2.55 4.04
C LYS A 99 -17.69 1.25 4.25
N ARG A 100 -18.06 0.47 5.26
CA ARG A 100 -17.54 -0.88 5.48
C ARG A 100 -18.03 -1.85 4.40
N ILE A 101 -17.12 -2.66 3.85
CA ILE A 101 -17.44 -3.64 2.79
C ILE A 101 -17.06 -5.08 3.16
N THR A 102 -16.39 -5.30 4.29
CA THR A 102 -16.12 -6.64 4.83
C THR A 102 -16.69 -6.79 6.23
N PHE A 103 -17.11 -8.02 6.58
CA PHE A 103 -17.75 -8.35 7.85
C PHE A 103 -17.21 -9.69 8.33
N THR A 104 -15.95 -9.71 8.76
CA THR A 104 -15.27 -10.94 9.17
C THR A 104 -15.44 -11.18 10.67
N ALA A 105 -15.34 -12.45 11.07
CA ALA A 105 -15.35 -12.79 12.49
C ALA A 105 -14.12 -12.20 13.19
N SER A 106 -14.29 -11.71 14.40
CA SER A 106 -13.18 -11.22 15.23
C SER A 106 -12.22 -12.35 15.57
N ASN A 107 -10.93 -12.05 15.51
CA ASN A 107 -9.86 -12.95 15.93
C ASN A 107 -9.10 -12.30 17.08
N PRO A 108 -8.73 -13.03 18.17
CA PRO A 108 -7.94 -12.49 19.27
C PRO A 108 -6.60 -11.84 18.88
N ARG A 109 -6.10 -12.11 17.68
CA ARG A 109 -4.88 -11.53 17.13
C ARG A 109 -5.11 -10.52 16.01
N ASP A 110 -6.26 -9.89 16.00
CA ASP A 110 -6.59 -8.82 15.06
C ASP A 110 -6.19 -7.47 15.64
N ASP A 111 -4.89 -7.19 15.71
CA ASP A 111 -4.35 -5.96 16.27
C ASP A 111 -3.18 -5.44 15.43
N TRP A 112 -3.08 -4.12 15.34
CA TRP A 112 -1.96 -3.42 14.71
C TRP A 112 -0.64 -3.62 15.44
N GLY A 113 -0.68 -3.90 16.73
CA GLY A 113 0.47 -4.24 17.56
C GLY A 113 0.93 -5.71 17.46
N ASP A 114 0.14 -6.59 16.85
CA ASP A 114 0.52 -7.98 16.65
C ASP A 114 1.57 -8.07 15.52
N ARG A 115 2.56 -8.92 15.72
CA ARG A 115 3.62 -9.19 14.72
C ARG A 115 3.12 -9.74 13.39
N MET A 116 1.89 -10.20 13.33
CA MET A 116 1.21 -10.67 12.12
C MET A 116 0.37 -9.57 11.48
N GLY A 117 0.20 -8.44 12.18
CA GLY A 117 -0.64 -7.33 11.76
C GLY A 117 -2.13 -7.63 11.77
N PRO A 118 -2.95 -6.72 11.27
CA PRO A 118 -4.40 -6.86 11.18
C PRO A 118 -4.82 -8.02 10.26
N ASN A 119 -6.01 -8.54 10.46
CA ASN A 119 -6.55 -9.66 9.69
C ASN A 119 -6.94 -9.28 8.27
N ASN A 120 -7.54 -8.10 8.10
CA ASN A 120 -7.98 -7.60 6.80
C ASN A 120 -7.09 -6.45 6.35
N ILE A 121 -6.25 -6.66 5.37
CA ILE A 121 -5.33 -5.64 4.84
C ILE A 121 -5.61 -5.42 3.36
N VAL A 122 -5.95 -4.16 3.01
CA VAL A 122 -6.15 -3.76 1.62
C VAL A 122 -4.82 -3.87 0.86
N MET A 123 -4.85 -4.56 -0.27
CA MET A 123 -3.69 -4.74 -1.15
C MET A 123 -3.81 -3.88 -2.40
N THR A 124 -4.91 -4.01 -3.14
CA THR A 124 -5.16 -3.29 -4.39
C THR A 124 -6.65 -3.33 -4.75
N TRP A 125 -7.01 -2.80 -5.90
CA TRP A 125 -8.34 -2.90 -6.49
C TRP A 125 -8.36 -3.97 -7.58
N SER A 126 -9.55 -4.53 -7.84
CA SER A 126 -9.75 -5.29 -9.09
C SER A 126 -9.61 -4.37 -10.30
N PRO A 127 -9.14 -4.87 -11.45
CA PRO A 127 -8.92 -4.02 -12.63
C PRO A 127 -10.17 -3.29 -13.13
N ASP A 128 -11.35 -3.86 -12.91
CA ASP A 128 -12.64 -3.26 -13.28
C ASP A 128 -13.16 -2.24 -12.25
N GLY A 129 -12.45 -2.04 -11.14
CA GLY A 129 -12.84 -1.13 -10.07
C GLY A 129 -14.05 -1.55 -9.24
N LYS A 130 -14.59 -2.77 -9.45
CA LYS A 130 -15.80 -3.25 -8.76
C LYS A 130 -15.54 -4.00 -7.46
N GLY A 131 -14.28 -4.30 -7.17
CA GLY A 131 -13.89 -5.00 -5.96
C GLY A 131 -12.57 -4.52 -5.40
N VAL A 132 -12.39 -4.73 -4.12
CA VAL A 132 -11.15 -4.48 -3.40
C VAL A 132 -10.48 -5.81 -3.09
N ILE A 133 -9.23 -5.95 -3.52
CA ILE A 133 -8.39 -7.09 -3.17
C ILE A 133 -7.79 -6.84 -1.80
N TYR A 134 -8.05 -7.75 -0.88
CA TYR A 134 -7.53 -7.69 0.46
C TYR A 134 -6.98 -9.03 0.92
N ARG A 135 -6.02 -8.99 1.82
CA ARG A 135 -5.49 -10.18 2.48
C ARG A 135 -6.28 -10.45 3.75
N ASN A 136 -6.66 -11.72 3.96
CA ASN A 136 -7.32 -12.16 5.18
C ASN A 136 -6.63 -13.40 5.76
N ARG A 137 -6.48 -13.46 7.11
CA ARG A 137 -5.83 -14.55 7.83
C ARG A 137 -6.78 -15.50 8.54
N ILE A 138 -8.07 -15.28 8.49
CA ILE A 138 -9.07 -16.09 9.23
C ILE A 138 -9.24 -17.47 8.59
N SER A 139 -9.00 -17.58 7.29
CA SER A 139 -9.01 -18.88 6.61
C SER A 139 -7.71 -19.63 6.88
N ASP A 140 -7.68 -20.91 6.56
CA ASP A 140 -6.70 -21.94 6.89
C ASP A 140 -5.19 -21.65 6.67
N SER A 141 -4.83 -20.49 6.15
CA SER A 141 -3.46 -20.14 5.86
C SER A 141 -2.87 -19.27 6.97
N PHE A 142 -1.74 -19.69 7.51
CA PHE A 142 -0.96 -18.89 8.47
C PHE A 142 -0.50 -17.55 7.87
N ASP A 143 -0.19 -17.53 6.59
CA ASP A 143 0.30 -16.34 5.89
C ASP A 143 -0.81 -15.51 5.26
N GLY A 144 -2.05 -16.02 5.24
CA GLY A 144 -3.24 -15.36 4.73
C GLY A 144 -3.44 -15.54 3.22
N LYS A 145 -4.71 -15.37 2.80
CA LYS A 145 -5.15 -15.48 1.41
C LYS A 145 -5.64 -14.14 0.88
N LEU A 146 -5.59 -13.99 -0.43
CA LEU A 146 -6.19 -12.87 -1.12
C LEU A 146 -7.67 -13.13 -1.41
N TRP A 147 -8.48 -12.13 -1.14
CA TRP A 147 -9.91 -12.11 -1.35
C TRP A 147 -10.32 -10.87 -2.13
N CYS A 148 -11.40 -10.94 -2.86
CA CYS A 148 -12.03 -9.80 -3.52
C CYS A 148 -13.37 -9.50 -2.84
N ALA A 149 -13.51 -8.31 -2.26
CA ALA A 149 -14.76 -7.81 -1.68
C ALA A 149 -15.46 -6.87 -2.68
N PRO A 150 -16.71 -7.15 -3.09
CA PRO A 150 -17.46 -6.25 -3.96
C PRO A 150 -17.78 -4.92 -3.24
N ILE A 151 -17.59 -3.77 -3.91
CA ILE A 151 -17.85 -2.45 -3.31
C ILE A 151 -19.34 -2.14 -3.13
N ASP A 152 -20.19 -2.77 -3.95
CA ASP A 152 -21.65 -2.63 -3.88
C ASP A 152 -22.30 -3.54 -2.83
N GLY A 153 -21.50 -4.38 -2.17
CA GLY A 153 -21.95 -5.37 -1.20
C GLY A 153 -22.03 -6.77 -1.80
N GLY A 154 -22.17 -7.74 -0.92
CA GLY A 154 -22.17 -9.16 -1.27
C GLY A 154 -21.04 -9.91 -0.56
N MET A 155 -20.92 -11.21 -0.83
CA MET A 155 -19.90 -12.03 -0.22
C MET A 155 -18.56 -11.87 -0.94
N ALA A 156 -17.50 -11.70 -0.17
CA ALA A 156 -16.15 -11.74 -0.71
C ALA A 156 -15.80 -13.13 -1.25
N GLN A 157 -15.03 -13.17 -2.32
CA GLN A 157 -14.58 -14.40 -2.97
C GLN A 157 -13.06 -14.52 -2.86
N ALA A 158 -12.58 -15.72 -2.50
CA ALA A 158 -11.14 -15.98 -2.46
C ALA A 158 -10.58 -16.03 -3.90
N LEU A 159 -9.42 -15.44 -4.09
CA LEU A 159 -8.64 -15.67 -5.30
C LEU A 159 -8.10 -17.11 -5.30
N PRO A 160 -7.93 -17.74 -6.48
CA PRO A 160 -7.46 -19.13 -6.57
C PRO A 160 -5.95 -19.25 -6.34
N LEU A 161 -5.47 -18.59 -5.29
CA LEU A 161 -4.09 -18.61 -4.83
C LEU A 161 -4.03 -19.18 -3.41
N PRO A 162 -3.04 -20.04 -3.09
CA PRO A 162 -2.96 -20.66 -1.77
C PRO A 162 -2.68 -19.62 -0.66
N GLU A 163 -1.89 -18.60 -0.98
CA GLU A 163 -1.48 -17.53 -0.09
C GLU A 163 -1.15 -16.28 -0.92
N GLY A 164 -1.10 -15.10 -0.28
CA GLY A 164 -0.73 -13.86 -0.96
C GLY A 164 -0.57 -12.67 -0.01
N GLY A 165 0.34 -11.81 -0.39
CA GLY A 165 0.64 -10.53 0.25
C GLY A 165 0.36 -9.35 -0.69
N PHE A 166 1.26 -8.37 -0.71
CA PHE A 166 1.16 -7.23 -1.61
C PHE A 166 1.07 -7.68 -3.06
N CYS A 167 0.23 -7.01 -3.82
CA CYS A 167 -0.01 -7.35 -5.22
C CYS A 167 -0.36 -6.13 -6.06
N SER A 168 -0.11 -6.25 -7.36
CA SER A 168 -0.41 -5.23 -8.36
C SER A 168 -0.79 -5.90 -9.67
N TYR A 169 -1.89 -5.48 -10.30
CA TYR A 169 -2.30 -5.98 -11.60
C TYR A 169 -1.48 -5.38 -12.74
N SER A 170 -1.32 -6.14 -13.81
CA SER A 170 -0.85 -5.62 -15.11
C SER A 170 -1.83 -4.56 -15.64
N PRO A 171 -1.37 -3.62 -16.48
CA PRO A 171 -2.24 -2.56 -17.03
C PRO A 171 -3.48 -3.08 -17.77
N ASP A 172 -3.39 -4.25 -18.39
CA ASP A 172 -4.51 -4.92 -19.06
C ASP A 172 -5.39 -5.77 -18.11
N GLY A 173 -5.00 -5.89 -16.84
CA GLY A 173 -5.73 -6.65 -15.83
C GLY A 173 -5.67 -8.18 -15.97
N THR A 174 -4.91 -8.71 -16.94
CA THR A 174 -4.87 -10.16 -17.21
C THR A 174 -3.88 -10.90 -16.31
N LYS A 175 -2.96 -10.19 -15.69
CA LYS A 175 -1.94 -10.75 -14.79
C LYS A 175 -1.84 -9.97 -13.50
N MET A 176 -1.32 -10.61 -12.48
CA MET A 176 -1.08 -9.98 -11.17
C MET A 176 0.32 -10.36 -10.67
N ALA A 177 1.16 -9.37 -10.44
CA ALA A 177 2.39 -9.56 -9.67
C ALA A 177 2.03 -9.59 -8.18
N TYR A 178 2.59 -10.54 -7.44
CA TYR A 178 2.35 -10.65 -6.00
C TYR A 178 3.53 -11.30 -5.29
N ASN A 179 3.61 -11.07 -3.99
CA ASN A 179 4.46 -11.84 -3.10
C ASN A 179 3.60 -12.73 -2.18
N ARG A 180 4.10 -13.91 -1.80
CA ARG A 180 3.31 -14.91 -1.07
C ARG A 180 3.22 -14.59 0.41
N VAL A 181 4.34 -14.20 1.01
CA VAL A 181 4.46 -13.97 2.45
C VAL A 181 4.31 -12.49 2.77
N PHE A 182 3.36 -12.16 3.62
CA PHE A 182 3.19 -10.80 4.12
C PHE A 182 3.99 -10.62 5.41
N ARG A 183 5.01 -9.76 5.40
CA ARG A 183 5.95 -9.60 6.51
C ARG A 183 6.07 -8.18 7.05
N GLU A 184 5.18 -7.28 6.65
CA GLU A 184 5.26 -5.86 6.99
C GLU A 184 5.31 -5.59 8.51
N PHE A 185 4.71 -6.45 9.32
CA PHE A 185 4.69 -6.35 10.77
C PHE A 185 5.76 -7.20 11.47
N ARG A 186 6.65 -7.84 10.72
CA ARG A 186 7.74 -8.66 11.27
C ARG A 186 9.05 -7.89 11.30
N THR A 187 9.88 -8.16 12.30
CA THR A 187 11.19 -7.50 12.52
C THR A 187 12.35 -8.20 11.84
N TRP A 188 12.09 -9.07 10.86
CA TRP A 188 13.14 -9.82 10.18
C TRP A 188 13.92 -8.90 9.24
N LYS A 189 15.22 -8.85 9.45
CA LYS A 189 16.17 -8.16 8.58
C LYS A 189 17.19 -9.17 8.04
N TYR A 190 17.46 -9.10 6.75
CA TYR A 190 18.41 -10.00 6.06
C TYR A 190 18.09 -11.51 6.22
N TYR A 191 16.82 -11.83 6.34
CA TYR A 191 16.42 -13.24 6.42
C TYR A 191 16.60 -13.92 5.06
N ARG A 192 17.20 -15.14 5.09
CA ARG A 192 17.57 -15.94 3.90
C ARG A 192 17.03 -17.37 4.00
N GLY A 193 15.90 -17.56 4.58
CA GLY A 193 15.27 -18.87 4.75
C GLY A 193 14.08 -19.06 3.79
N GLY A 194 13.35 -20.17 3.95
CA GLY A 194 12.22 -20.53 3.09
C GLY A 194 11.01 -19.59 3.12
N MET A 195 11.00 -18.61 4.02
CA MET A 195 10.01 -17.52 4.04
C MET A 195 10.61 -16.21 3.49
N ALA A 196 11.82 -16.22 2.90
CA ALA A 196 12.24 -15.12 2.04
C ALA A 196 11.34 -15.12 0.81
N ASP A 197 10.80 -13.95 0.46
CA ASP A 197 9.80 -13.90 -0.59
C ASP A 197 10.41 -13.52 -1.93
N ASP A 198 9.76 -13.99 -2.97
CA ASP A 198 10.00 -13.65 -4.36
C ASP A 198 8.79 -12.93 -4.93
N ILE A 199 8.98 -12.26 -6.07
CA ILE A 199 7.89 -11.77 -6.88
C ILE A 199 7.41 -12.88 -7.81
N TRP A 200 6.12 -13.15 -7.73
CA TRP A 200 5.41 -14.12 -8.55
C TRP A 200 4.44 -13.41 -9.47
N ILE A 201 4.22 -13.95 -10.67
CA ILE A 201 3.16 -13.51 -11.59
C ILE A 201 2.10 -14.59 -11.64
N TYR A 202 0.87 -14.22 -11.33
CA TYR A 202 -0.33 -15.02 -11.56
C TYR A 202 -1.00 -14.58 -12.86
N ASP A 203 -1.17 -15.51 -13.79
CA ASP A 203 -1.97 -15.32 -15.01
C ASP A 203 -3.41 -15.69 -14.70
N THR A 204 -4.33 -14.72 -14.76
CA THR A 204 -5.74 -14.91 -14.38
C THR A 204 -6.52 -15.76 -15.37
N GLN A 205 -6.08 -15.82 -16.62
CA GLN A 205 -6.74 -16.60 -17.68
C GLN A 205 -6.22 -18.05 -17.71
N ALA A 206 -4.90 -18.20 -17.72
CA ALA A 206 -4.27 -19.53 -17.73
C ALA A 206 -4.30 -20.20 -16.35
N GLN A 207 -4.59 -19.46 -15.28
CA GLN A 207 -4.56 -19.92 -13.88
C GLN A 207 -3.21 -20.55 -13.50
N THR A 208 -2.13 -19.96 -13.98
CA THR A 208 -0.75 -20.40 -13.71
C THR A 208 0.01 -19.35 -12.91
N VAL A 209 1.01 -19.79 -12.17
CA VAL A 209 1.92 -18.92 -11.43
C VAL A 209 3.36 -19.13 -11.88
N THR A 210 4.12 -18.04 -11.98
CA THR A 210 5.54 -18.06 -12.36
C THR A 210 6.34 -17.23 -11.38
N ASN A 211 7.42 -17.80 -10.82
CA ASN A 211 8.38 -17.05 -10.03
C ASN A 211 9.32 -16.28 -10.97
N VAL A 212 9.39 -14.95 -10.87
CA VAL A 212 10.17 -14.10 -11.78
C VAL A 212 11.45 -13.55 -11.17
N THR A 213 11.62 -13.63 -9.86
CA THR A 213 12.85 -13.17 -9.21
C THR A 213 13.74 -14.30 -8.73
N ASN A 214 13.19 -15.37 -8.20
CA ASN A 214 13.83 -16.65 -7.85
C ASN A 214 15.27 -16.52 -7.32
N ASN A 215 15.45 -15.88 -6.17
CA ASN A 215 16.75 -15.70 -5.54
C ASN A 215 16.65 -15.85 -4.01
N ILE A 216 17.80 -15.76 -3.31
CA ILE A 216 17.84 -15.91 -1.84
C ILE A 216 17.51 -14.61 -1.09
N ALA A 217 17.36 -13.50 -1.79
CA ALA A 217 17.05 -12.21 -1.20
C ALA A 217 15.56 -12.09 -0.88
N GLN A 218 15.22 -11.00 -0.24
CA GLN A 218 13.85 -10.62 0.04
C GLN A 218 13.36 -9.71 -1.07
N ASP A 219 12.42 -10.19 -1.88
CA ASP A 219 11.79 -9.43 -2.96
C ASP A 219 10.31 -9.24 -2.61
N ILE A 220 9.87 -7.99 -2.36
CA ILE A 220 8.56 -7.68 -1.83
C ILE A 220 7.94 -6.43 -2.47
N ASP A 221 6.65 -6.24 -2.24
CA ASP A 221 5.88 -5.04 -2.57
C ASP A 221 5.90 -4.70 -4.07
N PRO A 222 5.40 -5.61 -4.92
CA PRO A 222 5.42 -5.40 -6.36
C PRO A 222 4.47 -4.30 -6.80
N MET A 223 4.94 -3.45 -7.73
CA MET A 223 4.17 -2.38 -8.36
C MET A 223 4.32 -2.53 -9.88
N TRP A 224 3.24 -2.92 -10.57
CA TRP A 224 3.26 -3.12 -12.02
C TRP A 224 2.93 -1.83 -12.75
N ILE A 225 3.84 -1.33 -13.57
CA ILE A 225 3.70 -0.08 -14.34
C ILE A 225 4.16 -0.33 -15.79
N GLY A 226 3.26 -0.27 -16.75
CA GLY A 226 3.58 -0.60 -18.13
C GLY A 226 4.09 -2.04 -18.28
N ASP A 227 5.26 -2.22 -18.87
CA ASP A 227 5.92 -3.52 -19.02
C ASP A 227 6.87 -3.85 -17.87
N GLU A 228 6.85 -3.10 -16.79
CA GLU A 228 7.81 -3.19 -15.72
C GLU A 228 7.13 -3.46 -14.37
N ILE A 229 7.76 -4.32 -13.57
CA ILE A 229 7.37 -4.57 -12.19
C ILE A 229 8.48 -4.02 -11.29
N TYR A 230 8.16 -2.95 -10.57
CA TYR A 230 9.02 -2.38 -9.53
C TYR A 230 8.80 -3.14 -8.23
N PHE A 231 9.86 -3.37 -7.46
CA PHE A 231 9.77 -4.08 -6.19
C PHE A 231 10.95 -3.72 -5.28
N MET A 232 10.78 -3.92 -4.00
CA MET A 232 11.85 -3.74 -3.03
C MET A 232 12.66 -5.04 -2.88
N SER A 233 14.00 -4.92 -2.84
CA SER A 233 14.90 -6.05 -2.69
C SER A 233 16.13 -5.70 -1.87
N ASP A 234 16.58 -6.63 -1.03
CA ASP A 234 17.82 -6.54 -0.27
C ASP A 234 18.96 -7.39 -0.86
N ARG A 235 18.89 -7.70 -2.18
CA ARG A 235 19.84 -8.59 -2.90
C ARG A 235 21.28 -8.09 -2.92
N ASP A 236 21.50 -6.79 -2.81
CA ASP A 236 22.80 -6.16 -2.72
C ASP A 236 23.21 -5.76 -1.30
N GLY A 237 22.52 -6.33 -0.29
CA GLY A 237 22.79 -6.13 1.13
C GLY A 237 21.98 -5.02 1.80
N ARG A 238 21.18 -4.26 1.05
CA ARG A 238 20.29 -3.20 1.54
C ARG A 238 19.00 -3.18 0.76
N MET A 239 17.93 -2.72 1.41
CA MET A 239 16.64 -2.59 0.76
C MET A 239 16.68 -1.43 -0.24
N ASN A 240 16.54 -1.74 -1.52
CA ASN A 240 16.49 -0.81 -2.64
C ASN A 240 15.34 -1.18 -3.58
N ILE A 241 14.95 -0.25 -4.44
CA ILE A 241 13.98 -0.51 -5.51
C ILE A 241 14.72 -1.12 -6.70
N PHE A 242 14.21 -2.23 -7.17
CA PHE A 242 14.59 -2.92 -8.39
C PHE A 242 13.42 -2.94 -9.36
N VAL A 243 13.69 -3.17 -10.63
CA VAL A 243 12.67 -3.32 -11.65
C VAL A 243 12.94 -4.59 -12.46
N TYR A 244 11.88 -5.37 -12.69
CA TYR A 244 11.86 -6.51 -13.59
C TYR A 244 11.08 -6.14 -14.84
N ASN A 245 11.70 -6.27 -16.02
CA ASN A 245 11.03 -6.04 -17.29
C ASN A 245 10.37 -7.33 -17.77
N THR A 246 9.04 -7.32 -17.91
CA THR A 246 8.25 -8.51 -18.26
C THR A 246 8.46 -9.00 -19.69
N SER A 247 8.92 -8.13 -20.60
CA SER A 247 9.16 -8.47 -22.00
C SER A 247 10.52 -9.12 -22.21
N THR A 248 11.54 -8.69 -21.46
CA THR A 248 12.93 -9.18 -21.62
C THR A 248 13.38 -10.15 -20.56
N GLY A 249 12.69 -10.20 -19.40
CA GLY A 249 13.10 -10.96 -18.22
C GLY A 249 14.28 -10.34 -17.46
N ALA A 250 14.74 -9.14 -17.84
CA ALA A 250 15.88 -8.49 -17.20
C ALA A 250 15.47 -7.78 -15.89
N THR A 251 16.37 -7.85 -14.92
CA THR A 251 16.22 -7.12 -13.65
C THR A 251 17.36 -6.14 -13.47
N HIS A 252 17.08 -4.90 -13.06
CA HIS A 252 18.10 -3.92 -12.71
C HIS A 252 17.70 -3.08 -11.49
N LYS A 253 18.70 -2.46 -10.85
CA LYS A 253 18.53 -1.60 -9.68
C LYS A 253 18.10 -0.20 -10.11
N VAL A 254 17.17 0.41 -9.38
CA VAL A 254 16.63 1.75 -9.65
C VAL A 254 17.15 2.78 -8.63
N THR A 255 17.22 2.39 -7.33
CA THR A 255 17.69 3.29 -6.26
C THR A 255 18.97 2.78 -5.64
N ASP A 256 19.73 3.67 -5.02
CA ASP A 256 20.98 3.33 -4.32
C ASP A 256 21.01 3.94 -2.91
N PHE A 257 20.03 3.54 -2.10
CA PHE A 257 20.00 3.93 -0.69
C PHE A 257 21.12 3.24 0.08
N THR A 258 21.74 4.00 0.98
CA THR A 258 22.92 3.58 1.75
C THR A 258 22.61 3.30 3.22
N GLU A 259 21.39 3.57 3.68
CA GLU A 259 20.92 3.41 5.06
C GLU A 259 19.92 2.26 5.23
#